data_2e93566ddad4ec0540c98f9a597661f1
#
_entry.id   2e93566ddad4ec0540c98f9a597661f1
#
_cell.length_a   1.000
_cell.length_b   1.000
_cell.length_c   1.000
_cell.angle_alpha   90.00
_cell.angle_beta   90.00
_cell.angle_gamma   90.00
#
_symmetry.space_group_name_H-M   'P 1'
#
loop_
_entity.id
_entity.type
_entity.pdbx_description
1 polymer ?
#
loop_
_entity_poly.entity_id
_entity_poly.type
_entity_poly.pdbx_seq_one_letter_code
_entity_poly.pdbx_strand_id
1 'polypeptide(L)'
;MNEEIHVYCMPGMAANSKIFEHIRLPKPYVIHLLDWIYPHQDESLHSYASRICEKISHNNPVLIGVSFGGIIVQEMSRIISCKKVIIISSVKSYKEFPIHILLGRKSKAYKYFPTQWVDKTEDFIGFVFGPALRKRMKLHKYYLSVRNKNYLDWALHHFFQWEREEADPEVIHIHGSLDALIPVFNLKNYISVPGGTHALILVKASWLNQYLPELISK
;
A
#
# COMPACT_ATOMS: atom_id res chain seq x y z
N MET A 1 -17.67 -28.21 4.12
CA MET A 1 -16.31 -27.63 3.85
C MET A 1 -16.49 -26.13 3.85
N ASN A 2 -15.72 -25.39 4.64
CA ASN A 2 -15.80 -23.94 4.60
C ASN A 2 -15.29 -23.46 3.23
N GLU A 3 -16.05 -22.63 2.55
CA GLU A 3 -15.69 -22.01 1.28
C GLU A 3 -14.35 -21.25 1.44
N GLU A 4 -13.45 -21.39 0.47
CA GLU A 4 -12.18 -20.66 0.48
C GLU A 4 -12.40 -19.16 0.35
N ILE A 5 -11.66 -18.39 1.13
CA ILE A 5 -11.69 -16.92 1.09
C ILE A 5 -10.40 -16.44 0.43
N HIS A 6 -10.52 -15.89 -0.77
CA HIS A 6 -9.39 -15.45 -1.57
C HIS A 6 -8.97 -14.02 -1.18
N VAL A 7 -7.70 -13.87 -0.77
CA VAL A 7 -7.12 -12.62 -0.27
C VAL A 7 -6.06 -12.14 -1.25
N TYR A 8 -6.32 -11.03 -1.92
CA TYR A 8 -5.41 -10.43 -2.88
C TYR A 8 -4.60 -9.30 -2.24
N CYS A 9 -3.29 -9.40 -2.33
CA CYS A 9 -2.36 -8.51 -1.63
C CYS A 9 -1.59 -7.63 -2.62
N MET A 10 -1.76 -6.29 -2.52
CA MET A 10 -1.12 -5.29 -3.37
C MET A 10 0.02 -4.59 -2.63
N PRO A 11 1.28 -4.62 -3.12
CA PRO A 11 2.43 -4.02 -2.46
C PRO A 11 2.41 -2.49 -2.53
N GLY A 12 3.28 -1.86 -1.72
CA GLY A 12 3.53 -0.42 -1.76
C GLY A 12 4.36 0.01 -2.98
N MET A 13 4.42 1.33 -3.22
CA MET A 13 5.22 1.91 -4.30
C MET A 13 6.68 1.40 -4.24
N ALA A 14 7.25 1.07 -5.38
CA ALA A 14 8.58 0.50 -5.55
C ALA A 14 8.78 -0.90 -4.94
N ALA A 15 7.87 -1.38 -4.11
CA ALA A 15 7.95 -2.71 -3.51
C ALA A 15 7.42 -3.79 -4.46
N ASN A 16 8.00 -4.99 -4.37
CA ASN A 16 7.47 -6.20 -4.98
C ASN A 16 6.60 -6.98 -4.00
N SER A 17 5.90 -8.00 -4.48
CA SER A 17 4.99 -8.83 -3.69
C SER A 17 5.65 -9.63 -2.55
N LYS A 18 6.99 -9.77 -2.55
CA LYS A 18 7.72 -10.44 -1.46
C LYS A 18 7.59 -9.74 -0.11
N ILE A 19 7.13 -8.46 -0.06
CA ILE A 19 6.85 -7.81 1.23
C ILE A 19 5.81 -8.57 2.06
N PHE A 20 5.02 -9.45 1.44
CA PHE A 20 4.03 -10.30 2.10
C PHE A 20 4.56 -11.69 2.49
N GLU A 21 5.85 -12.00 2.26
CA GLU A 21 6.39 -13.35 2.47
C GLU A 21 6.32 -13.87 3.91
N HIS A 22 6.13 -12.97 4.88
CA HIS A 22 5.96 -13.31 6.29
C HIS A 22 4.48 -13.32 6.73
N ILE A 23 3.54 -13.03 5.84
CA ILE A 23 2.12 -13.11 6.14
C ILE A 23 1.64 -14.56 5.99
N ARG A 24 0.98 -15.04 7.03
CA ARG A 24 0.43 -16.39 7.12
C ARG A 24 -1.01 -16.30 7.59
N LEU A 25 -1.92 -16.75 6.78
CA LEU A 25 -3.33 -16.85 7.13
C LEU A 25 -3.70 -18.34 7.26
N PRO A 26 -4.48 -18.74 8.28
CA PRO A 26 -4.96 -20.11 8.41
C PRO A 26 -6.02 -20.40 7.34
N LYS A 27 -6.39 -21.67 7.16
CA LYS A 27 -7.59 -22.02 6.39
C LYS A 27 -8.80 -21.32 7.04
N PRO A 28 -9.79 -20.86 6.24
CA PRO A 28 -9.95 -21.09 4.80
C PRO A 28 -9.33 -20.00 3.88
N TYR A 29 -8.42 -19.19 4.34
CA TYR A 29 -7.86 -18.07 3.57
C TYR A 29 -6.79 -18.54 2.57
N VAL A 30 -6.89 -18.07 1.32
CA VAL A 30 -5.91 -18.31 0.25
C VAL A 30 -5.32 -16.98 -0.21
N ILE A 31 -4.01 -16.79 -0.02
CA ILE A 31 -3.32 -15.54 -0.37
C ILE A 31 -2.91 -15.56 -1.84
N HIS A 32 -3.26 -14.51 -2.57
CA HIS A 32 -2.84 -14.22 -3.93
C HIS A 32 -2.02 -12.93 -3.92
N LEU A 33 -0.83 -12.97 -4.50
CA LEU A 33 0.06 -11.81 -4.56
C LEU A 33 -0.15 -11.08 -5.89
N LEU A 34 -0.42 -9.80 -5.81
CA LEU A 34 -0.47 -8.90 -6.96
C LEU A 34 0.90 -8.24 -7.15
N ASP A 35 1.29 -8.07 -8.38
CA ASP A 35 2.48 -7.32 -8.76
C ASP A 35 2.10 -6.08 -9.57
N TRP A 36 2.96 -5.07 -9.50
CA TRP A 36 2.85 -3.88 -10.33
C TRP A 36 2.94 -4.23 -11.82
N ILE A 37 2.10 -3.59 -12.62
CA ILE A 37 2.17 -3.62 -14.09
C ILE A 37 2.70 -2.27 -14.58
N TYR A 38 3.23 -2.23 -15.80
CA TYR A 38 3.65 -0.97 -16.38
C TYR A 38 2.43 -0.14 -16.76
N PRO A 39 2.36 1.14 -16.31
CA PRO A 39 1.29 2.03 -16.73
C PRO A 39 1.40 2.34 -18.23
N HIS A 40 0.28 2.54 -18.88
CA HIS A 40 0.23 3.13 -20.20
C HIS A 40 0.54 4.64 -20.12
N GLN A 41 0.85 5.24 -21.25
CA GLN A 41 1.07 6.68 -21.31
C GLN A 41 -0.21 7.42 -20.85
N ASP A 42 -0.03 8.38 -19.94
CA ASP A 42 -1.12 9.19 -19.37
C ASP A 42 -2.28 8.39 -18.76
N GLU A 43 -2.01 7.15 -18.32
CA GLU A 43 -3.02 6.27 -17.75
C GLU A 43 -3.55 6.82 -16.42
N SER A 44 -4.88 6.92 -16.30
CA SER A 44 -5.53 7.31 -15.06
C SER A 44 -5.42 6.22 -13.99
N LEU A 45 -5.53 6.62 -12.71
CA LEU A 45 -5.53 5.67 -11.59
C LEU A 45 -6.67 4.64 -11.69
N HIS A 46 -7.85 5.09 -12.15
CA HIS A 46 -9.02 4.23 -12.36
C HIS A 46 -8.78 3.18 -13.46
N SER A 47 -8.24 3.59 -14.62
CA SER A 47 -7.91 2.66 -15.71
C SER A 47 -6.88 1.63 -15.26
N TYR A 48 -5.84 2.08 -14.56
CA TYR A 48 -4.82 1.20 -14.01
C TYR A 48 -5.40 0.19 -13.01
N ALA A 49 -6.23 0.65 -12.07
CA ALA A 49 -6.92 -0.23 -11.12
C ALA A 49 -7.82 -1.25 -11.84
N SER A 50 -8.50 -0.86 -12.92
CA SER A 50 -9.30 -1.77 -13.75
C SER A 50 -8.46 -2.91 -14.32
N ARG A 51 -7.29 -2.60 -14.88
CA ARG A 51 -6.35 -3.62 -15.40
C ARG A 51 -5.80 -4.54 -14.32
N ILE A 52 -5.61 -4.03 -13.09
CA ILE A 52 -5.25 -4.89 -11.95
C ILE A 52 -6.42 -5.81 -11.59
N CYS A 53 -7.67 -5.33 -11.65
CA CYS A 53 -8.86 -6.15 -11.40
C CYS A 53 -8.98 -7.35 -12.37
N GLU A 54 -8.51 -7.23 -13.62
CA GLU A 54 -8.47 -8.34 -14.59
C GLU A 54 -7.63 -9.54 -14.12
N LYS A 55 -6.74 -9.34 -13.15
CA LYS A 55 -5.93 -10.41 -12.53
C LYS A 55 -6.65 -11.14 -11.40
N ILE A 56 -7.82 -10.66 -11.01
CA ILE A 56 -8.65 -11.27 -9.97
C ILE A 56 -9.61 -12.26 -10.62
N SER A 57 -9.43 -13.53 -10.30
CA SER A 57 -10.23 -14.63 -10.87
C SER A 57 -11.35 -15.11 -9.97
N HIS A 58 -11.45 -14.60 -8.74
CA HIS A 58 -12.42 -15.05 -7.73
C HIS A 58 -13.43 -13.96 -7.39
N ASN A 59 -14.69 -14.39 -7.22
CA ASN A 59 -15.76 -13.49 -6.84
C ASN A 59 -15.60 -13.02 -5.38
N ASN A 60 -15.99 -11.77 -5.13
CA ASN A 60 -16.07 -11.19 -3.79
C ASN A 60 -14.78 -11.38 -2.95
N PRO A 61 -13.59 -11.05 -3.49
CA PRO A 61 -12.32 -11.24 -2.80
C PRO A 61 -12.16 -10.30 -1.61
N VAL A 62 -11.20 -10.62 -0.74
CA VAL A 62 -10.63 -9.67 0.21
C VAL A 62 -9.45 -8.98 -0.47
N LEU A 63 -9.40 -7.65 -0.38
CA LEU A 63 -8.30 -6.86 -0.91
C LEU A 63 -7.46 -6.31 0.23
N ILE A 64 -6.14 -6.56 0.23
CA ILE A 64 -5.19 -5.98 1.18
C ILE A 64 -4.16 -5.16 0.43
N GLY A 65 -4.02 -3.87 0.79
CA GLY A 65 -3.05 -2.98 0.16
C GLY A 65 -2.12 -2.29 1.15
N VAL A 66 -0.84 -2.20 0.83
CA VAL A 66 0.18 -1.53 1.65
C VAL A 66 0.53 -0.18 1.04
N SER A 67 0.53 0.91 1.83
CA SER A 67 0.96 2.24 1.38
C SER A 67 0.21 2.66 0.08
N PHE A 68 0.91 2.96 -1.02
CA PHE A 68 0.28 3.26 -2.31
C PHE A 68 -0.59 2.10 -2.83
N GLY A 69 -0.22 0.84 -2.53
CA GLY A 69 -1.09 -0.31 -2.81
C GLY A 69 -2.44 -0.24 -2.07
N GLY A 70 -2.48 0.42 -0.90
CA GLY A 70 -3.72 0.71 -0.18
C GLY A 70 -4.63 1.69 -0.93
N ILE A 71 -4.08 2.64 -1.67
CA ILE A 71 -4.82 3.50 -2.58
C ILE A 71 -5.38 2.68 -3.75
N ILE A 72 -4.53 1.85 -4.38
CA ILE A 72 -4.92 1.01 -5.50
C ILE A 72 -6.09 0.07 -5.14
N VAL A 73 -6.02 -0.65 -4.02
CA VAL A 73 -7.11 -1.57 -3.64
C VAL A 73 -8.41 -0.85 -3.31
N GLN A 74 -8.36 0.39 -2.84
CA GLN A 74 -9.54 1.23 -2.67
C GLN A 74 -10.14 1.67 -4.01
N GLU A 75 -9.33 1.92 -5.04
CA GLU A 75 -9.85 2.18 -6.39
C GLU A 75 -10.40 0.89 -7.04
N MET A 76 -9.76 -0.26 -6.81
CA MET A 76 -10.25 -1.56 -7.26
C MET A 76 -11.63 -1.89 -6.67
N SER A 77 -11.86 -1.60 -5.39
CA SER A 77 -13.14 -1.87 -4.72
C SER A 77 -14.32 -1.04 -5.25
N ARG A 78 -14.04 0.00 -6.05
CA ARG A 78 -15.07 0.77 -6.78
C ARG A 78 -15.42 0.13 -8.12
N ILE A 79 -14.64 -0.83 -8.58
CA ILE A 79 -14.78 -1.50 -9.88
C ILE A 79 -15.36 -2.89 -9.71
N ILE A 80 -14.91 -3.63 -8.70
CA ILE A 80 -15.38 -4.98 -8.41
C ILE A 80 -15.98 -5.08 -7.01
N SER A 81 -16.96 -5.98 -6.84
CA SER A 81 -17.46 -6.32 -5.50
C SER A 81 -16.40 -7.02 -4.68
N CYS A 82 -16.20 -6.56 -3.45
CA CYS A 82 -15.21 -7.10 -2.52
C CYS A 82 -15.87 -7.47 -1.19
N LYS A 83 -15.46 -8.59 -0.61
CA LYS A 83 -15.89 -8.98 0.74
C LYS A 83 -15.37 -7.99 1.79
N LYS A 84 -14.12 -7.56 1.64
CA LYS A 84 -13.47 -6.66 2.60
C LYS A 84 -12.31 -5.94 1.91
N VAL A 85 -12.07 -4.70 2.32
CA VAL A 85 -10.89 -3.92 1.93
C VAL A 85 -10.09 -3.56 3.18
N ILE A 86 -8.82 -3.93 3.20
CA ILE A 86 -7.90 -3.66 4.31
C ILE A 86 -6.71 -2.88 3.78
N ILE A 87 -6.41 -1.75 4.38
CA ILE A 87 -5.23 -0.96 4.04
C ILE A 87 -4.24 -0.94 5.22
N ILE A 88 -2.96 -1.04 4.91
CA ILE A 88 -1.87 -1.08 5.89
C ILE A 88 -0.90 0.04 5.58
N SER A 89 -0.57 0.90 6.58
CA SER A 89 0.33 2.05 6.42
C SER A 89 -0.04 2.93 5.22
N SER A 90 -1.32 3.28 5.08
CA SER A 90 -1.89 4.02 3.95
C SER A 90 -2.81 5.15 4.45
N VAL A 91 -3.68 5.66 3.59
CA VAL A 91 -4.71 6.66 3.90
C VAL A 91 -6.04 6.27 3.26
N LYS A 92 -7.16 6.69 3.85
CA LYS A 92 -8.51 6.50 3.30
C LYS A 92 -9.01 7.68 2.47
N SER A 93 -8.36 8.83 2.64
CA SER A 93 -8.69 10.09 1.96
C SER A 93 -7.43 10.92 1.79
N TYR A 94 -7.37 11.78 0.76
CA TYR A 94 -6.24 12.70 0.60
C TYR A 94 -6.15 13.70 1.78
N LYS A 95 -7.24 13.94 2.49
CA LYS A 95 -7.29 14.81 3.68
C LYS A 95 -6.50 14.23 4.87
N GLU A 96 -6.21 12.93 4.84
CA GLU A 96 -5.38 12.25 5.84
C GLU A 96 -3.88 12.40 5.58
N PHE A 97 -3.48 12.90 4.41
CA PHE A 97 -2.07 13.13 4.12
C PHE A 97 -1.46 14.20 5.04
N PRO A 98 -0.22 14.01 5.49
CA PRO A 98 0.49 15.02 6.26
C PRO A 98 0.75 16.27 5.42
N ILE A 99 0.94 17.41 6.11
CA ILE A 99 1.04 18.74 5.51
C ILE A 99 2.12 18.83 4.40
N HIS A 100 3.24 18.15 4.57
CA HIS A 100 4.31 18.18 3.57
C HIS A 100 3.90 17.48 2.25
N ILE A 101 3.08 16.43 2.31
CA ILE A 101 2.51 15.79 1.11
C ILE A 101 1.47 16.69 0.48
N LEU A 102 0.61 17.33 1.27
CA LEU A 102 -0.39 18.30 0.76
C LEU A 102 0.29 19.52 0.11
N LEU A 103 1.39 20.03 0.66
CA LEU A 103 2.18 21.09 0.04
C LEU A 103 2.82 20.60 -1.27
N GLY A 104 3.38 19.39 -1.29
CA GLY A 104 3.90 18.76 -2.50
C GLY A 104 2.83 18.60 -3.58
N ARG A 105 1.60 18.20 -3.18
CA ARG A 105 0.42 18.15 -4.05
C ARG A 105 0.14 19.51 -4.71
N LYS A 106 0.03 20.57 -3.90
CA LYS A 106 -0.30 21.93 -4.37
C LYS A 106 0.80 22.53 -5.26
N SER A 107 2.06 22.39 -4.85
CA SER A 107 3.21 22.95 -5.59
C SER A 107 3.60 22.11 -6.81
N LYS A 108 3.12 20.88 -6.92
CA LYS A 108 3.55 19.87 -7.91
C LYS A 108 5.06 19.58 -7.88
N ALA A 109 5.74 19.89 -6.77
CA ALA A 109 7.19 19.72 -6.62
C ALA A 109 7.64 18.27 -6.81
N TYR A 110 6.77 17.29 -6.56
CA TYR A 110 7.03 15.88 -6.82
C TYR A 110 7.43 15.58 -8.28
N LYS A 111 7.02 16.41 -9.26
CA LYS A 111 7.38 16.25 -10.68
C LYS A 111 8.88 16.43 -10.94
N TYR A 112 9.56 17.17 -10.06
CA TYR A 112 11.01 17.39 -10.14
C TYR A 112 11.80 16.38 -9.30
N PHE A 113 11.10 15.42 -8.66
CA PHE A 113 11.76 14.39 -7.89
C PHE A 113 12.51 13.45 -8.84
N PRO A 114 13.84 13.27 -8.67
CA PRO A 114 14.64 12.49 -9.60
C PRO A 114 14.44 10.99 -9.37
N THR A 115 13.31 10.43 -9.81
CA THR A 115 12.95 9.01 -9.64
C THR A 115 14.00 8.05 -10.21
N GLN A 116 14.78 8.49 -11.22
CA GLN A 116 15.94 7.76 -11.74
C GLN A 116 17.09 7.59 -10.72
N TRP A 117 17.10 8.42 -9.64
CA TRP A 117 18.10 8.32 -8.58
C TRP A 117 17.67 7.39 -7.44
N VAL A 118 16.46 6.84 -7.49
CA VAL A 118 16.00 5.82 -6.54
C VAL A 118 16.96 4.64 -6.47
N ASP A 119 17.70 4.38 -7.55
CA ASP A 119 18.79 3.40 -7.57
C ASP A 119 20.04 3.81 -6.80
N LYS A 120 20.26 5.12 -6.59
CA LYS A 120 21.48 5.66 -6.01
C LYS A 120 21.30 6.20 -4.58
N THR A 121 20.07 6.42 -4.12
CA THR A 121 19.83 7.10 -2.87
C THR A 121 19.33 6.15 -1.78
N GLU A 122 20.27 5.71 -0.94
CA GLU A 122 20.00 5.12 0.37
C GLU A 122 19.12 6.05 1.23
N ASP A 123 19.08 7.33 0.89
CA ASP A 123 18.37 8.38 1.60
C ASP A 123 16.86 8.34 1.36
N PHE A 124 16.38 8.04 0.14
CA PHE A 124 14.95 7.84 -0.13
C PHE A 124 14.39 6.67 0.67
N ILE A 125 15.15 5.61 0.77
CA ILE A 125 14.78 4.40 1.51
C ILE A 125 14.75 4.70 3.01
N GLY A 126 15.73 5.46 3.52
CA GLY A 126 15.74 5.94 4.90
C GLY A 126 14.56 6.83 5.23
N PHE A 127 14.11 7.65 4.28
CA PHE A 127 12.93 8.52 4.42
C PHE A 127 11.63 7.69 4.46
N VAL A 128 11.44 6.75 3.53
CA VAL A 128 10.20 5.96 3.42
C VAL A 128 10.07 4.90 4.53
N PHE A 129 11.18 4.25 4.89
CA PHE A 129 11.15 3.08 5.79
C PHE A 129 11.85 3.33 7.14
N GLY A 130 12.43 4.50 7.33
CA GLY A 130 13.12 4.89 8.55
C GLY A 130 14.58 4.43 8.64
N PRO A 131 15.38 5.08 9.50
CA PRO A 131 16.83 4.89 9.58
C PRO A 131 17.27 3.51 10.03
N ALA A 132 16.42 2.75 10.72
CA ALA A 132 16.73 1.38 11.15
C ALA A 132 16.80 0.40 9.95
N LEU A 133 16.00 0.65 8.90
CA LEU A 133 16.04 -0.16 7.68
C LEU A 133 17.23 0.23 6.78
N ARG A 134 17.73 1.47 6.86
CA ARG A 134 18.93 1.94 6.14
C ARG A 134 20.16 1.03 6.41
N LYS A 135 20.31 0.52 7.63
CA LYS A 135 21.40 -0.39 8.00
C LYS A 135 21.28 -1.80 7.38
N ARG A 136 20.12 -2.15 6.81
CA ARG A 136 19.87 -3.46 6.21
C ARG A 136 19.74 -3.39 4.68
N MET A 137 20.72 -2.79 4.01
CA MET A 137 20.71 -2.53 2.55
C MET A 137 20.35 -3.75 1.67
N LYS A 138 20.74 -4.96 2.06
CA LYS A 138 20.38 -6.18 1.31
C LYS A 138 18.88 -6.43 1.26
N LEU A 139 18.14 -6.10 2.34
CA LEU A 139 16.69 -6.24 2.43
C LEU A 139 15.98 -5.22 1.52
N HIS A 140 16.54 -4.02 1.35
CA HIS A 140 15.97 -2.99 0.47
C HIS A 140 15.96 -3.43 -0.99
N LYS A 141 17.09 -3.93 -1.48
CA LYS A 141 17.19 -4.45 -2.87
C LYS A 141 16.24 -5.63 -3.10
N TYR A 142 15.99 -6.42 -2.07
CA TYR A 142 15.13 -7.58 -2.14
C TYR A 142 13.65 -7.21 -2.23
N TYR A 143 13.17 -6.28 -1.38
CA TYR A 143 11.77 -5.88 -1.34
C TYR A 143 11.42 -4.71 -2.25
N LEU A 144 12.35 -3.76 -2.45
CA LEU A 144 12.14 -2.56 -3.28
C LEU A 144 12.84 -2.71 -4.63
N SER A 145 12.35 -3.62 -5.43
CA SER A 145 12.96 -3.97 -6.73
C SER A 145 12.22 -3.39 -7.94
N VAL A 146 11.05 -2.79 -7.75
CA VAL A 146 10.28 -2.20 -8.85
C VAL A 146 10.73 -0.76 -9.07
N ARG A 147 11.68 -0.58 -10.02
CA ARG A 147 12.43 0.67 -10.21
C ARG A 147 12.27 1.29 -11.59
N ASN A 148 11.32 0.82 -12.38
CA ASN A 148 11.06 1.41 -13.68
C ASN A 148 10.67 2.88 -13.52
N LYS A 149 11.38 3.79 -14.20
CA LYS A 149 11.19 5.23 -14.09
C LYS A 149 9.75 5.65 -14.43
N ASN A 150 9.22 5.15 -15.54
CA ASN A 150 7.88 5.53 -16.00
C ASN A 150 6.81 5.12 -14.97
N TYR A 151 6.95 3.92 -14.39
CA TYR A 151 6.09 3.47 -13.31
C TYR A 151 6.23 4.35 -12.06
N LEU A 152 7.47 4.67 -11.65
CA LEU A 152 7.68 5.48 -10.44
C LEU A 152 7.15 6.90 -10.59
N ASP A 153 7.36 7.52 -11.74
CA ASP A 153 6.83 8.86 -12.05
C ASP A 153 5.29 8.86 -12.04
N TRP A 154 4.69 7.85 -12.67
CA TRP A 154 3.26 7.65 -12.68
C TRP A 154 2.69 7.41 -11.26
N ALA A 155 3.30 6.51 -10.50
CA ALA A 155 2.88 6.17 -9.15
C ALA A 155 2.99 7.37 -8.21
N LEU A 156 4.09 8.12 -8.30
CA LEU A 156 4.31 9.33 -7.52
C LEU A 156 3.28 10.41 -7.87
N HIS A 157 3.00 10.60 -9.16
CA HIS A 157 1.96 11.51 -9.61
C HIS A 157 0.60 11.17 -8.99
N HIS A 158 0.17 9.92 -9.13
CA HIS A 158 -1.14 9.49 -8.62
C HIS A 158 -1.22 9.43 -7.10
N PHE A 159 -0.12 9.15 -6.40
CA PHE A 159 -0.06 9.26 -4.95
C PHE A 159 -0.33 10.70 -4.48
N PHE A 160 0.34 11.69 -5.08
CA PHE A 160 0.14 13.09 -4.71
C PHE A 160 -1.18 13.67 -5.20
N GLN A 161 -1.69 13.23 -6.35
CA GLN A 161 -2.91 13.76 -6.96
C GLN A 161 -4.16 12.92 -6.69
N TRP A 162 -4.09 11.95 -5.79
CA TRP A 162 -5.26 11.17 -5.42
C TRP A 162 -6.38 12.07 -4.87
N GLU A 163 -7.63 11.88 -5.38
CA GLU A 163 -8.71 12.85 -5.18
C GLU A 163 -9.82 12.38 -4.26
N ARG A 164 -9.70 11.18 -3.64
CA ARG A 164 -10.72 10.70 -2.71
C ARG A 164 -10.81 11.65 -1.51
N GLU A 165 -11.92 12.38 -1.39
CA GLU A 165 -12.19 13.31 -0.28
C GLU A 165 -12.71 12.61 0.95
N GLU A 166 -13.68 11.71 0.75
CA GLU A 166 -14.36 11.04 1.84
C GLU A 166 -13.80 9.65 2.05
N ALA A 167 -13.45 9.37 3.30
CA ALA A 167 -13.01 8.07 3.73
C ALA A 167 -14.20 7.10 3.69
N ASP A 168 -14.01 5.95 3.06
CA ASP A 168 -14.97 4.87 3.11
C ASP A 168 -14.94 4.22 4.51
N PRO A 169 -16.06 4.22 5.25
CA PRO A 169 -16.12 3.65 6.60
C PRO A 169 -15.92 2.12 6.62
N GLU A 170 -16.21 1.43 5.52
CA GLU A 170 -16.06 -0.02 5.40
C GLU A 170 -14.60 -0.45 5.20
N VAL A 171 -13.72 0.49 4.83
CA VAL A 171 -12.29 0.21 4.70
C VAL A 171 -11.65 0.07 6.07
N ILE A 172 -11.12 -1.12 6.37
CA ILE A 172 -10.32 -1.37 7.58
C ILE A 172 -8.92 -0.79 7.38
N HIS A 173 -8.52 0.12 8.26
CA HIS A 173 -7.22 0.76 8.22
C HIS A 173 -6.34 0.30 9.39
N ILE A 174 -5.22 -0.36 9.12
CA ILE A 174 -4.21 -0.78 10.09
C ILE A 174 -3.00 0.13 9.93
N HIS A 175 -2.56 0.77 11.02
CA HIS A 175 -1.48 1.75 10.93
C HIS A 175 -0.49 1.66 12.08
N GLY A 176 0.79 1.89 11.78
CA GLY A 176 1.86 1.86 12.76
C GLY A 176 1.96 3.16 13.56
N SER A 177 2.04 3.08 14.89
CA SER A 177 2.12 4.27 15.76
C SER A 177 3.40 5.09 15.58
N LEU A 178 4.44 4.54 14.94
CA LEU A 178 5.71 5.18 14.64
C LEU A 178 5.93 5.36 13.13
N ASP A 179 4.86 5.43 12.34
CA ASP A 179 4.97 5.73 10.92
C ASP A 179 5.40 7.20 10.72
N ALA A 180 6.62 7.40 10.22
CA ALA A 180 7.17 8.73 10.00
C ALA A 180 6.80 9.31 8.63
N LEU A 181 6.39 8.47 7.66
CA LEU A 181 5.99 8.91 6.33
C LEU A 181 4.55 9.41 6.33
N ILE A 182 3.66 8.65 6.97
CA ILE A 182 2.25 9.02 7.17
C ILE A 182 1.99 9.02 8.68
N PRO A 183 2.35 10.12 9.39
CA PRO A 183 2.11 10.21 10.82
C PRO A 183 0.63 10.17 11.15
N VAL A 184 0.31 9.60 12.30
CA VAL A 184 -1.06 9.32 12.74
C VAL A 184 -1.93 10.55 13.02
N PHE A 185 -1.39 11.75 13.03
CA PHE A 185 -2.09 12.97 13.47
C PHE A 185 -3.37 13.30 12.68
N ASN A 186 -3.39 12.95 11.39
CA ASN A 186 -4.52 13.24 10.50
C ASN A 186 -5.41 12.01 10.25
N LEU A 187 -4.99 10.84 10.74
CA LEU A 187 -5.71 9.59 10.50
C LEU A 187 -6.93 9.48 11.40
N LYS A 188 -8.04 8.98 10.85
CA LYS A 188 -9.28 8.74 11.56
C LYS A 188 -9.70 7.28 11.44
N ASN A 189 -10.30 6.75 12.51
CA ASN A 189 -10.88 5.39 12.51
C ASN A 189 -9.90 4.32 11.96
N TYR A 190 -8.74 4.19 12.59
CA TYR A 190 -7.72 3.20 12.25
C TYR A 190 -7.39 2.31 13.46
N ILE A 191 -6.85 1.13 13.18
CA ILE A 191 -6.33 0.19 14.17
C ILE A 191 -4.84 0.51 14.35
N SER A 192 -4.49 0.99 15.54
CA SER A 192 -3.10 1.33 15.86
C SER A 192 -2.28 0.11 16.22
N VAL A 193 -1.12 -0.05 15.58
CA VAL A 193 -0.14 -1.10 15.92
C VAL A 193 1.04 -0.49 16.65
N PRO A 194 1.19 -0.73 17.97
CA PRO A 194 2.26 -0.13 18.76
C PRO A 194 3.65 -0.46 18.24
N GLY A 195 4.49 0.58 18.09
CA GLY A 195 5.85 0.45 17.58
C GLY A 195 5.95 0.02 16.12
N GLY A 196 4.84 0.03 15.35
CA GLY A 196 4.84 -0.16 13.91
C GLY A 196 5.35 1.09 13.19
N THR A 197 6.23 0.90 12.21
CA THR A 197 6.71 1.96 11.30
C THR A 197 5.97 1.87 9.95
N HIS A 198 6.34 2.69 8.96
CA HIS A 198 5.79 2.56 7.60
C HIS A 198 6.00 1.16 6.97
N ALA A 199 7.06 0.47 7.38
CA ALA A 199 7.33 -0.93 7.02
C ALA A 199 6.57 -1.96 7.89
N LEU A 200 5.42 -1.62 8.42
CA LEU A 200 4.61 -2.43 9.33
C LEU A 200 4.41 -3.85 8.83
N ILE A 201 4.16 -4.02 7.54
CA ILE A 201 3.97 -5.34 6.89
C ILE A 201 5.16 -6.30 7.14
N LEU A 202 6.38 -5.77 7.26
CA LEU A 202 7.60 -6.52 7.51
C LEU A 202 7.91 -6.64 9.00
N VAL A 203 7.83 -5.52 9.75
CA VAL A 203 8.31 -5.46 11.14
C VAL A 203 7.29 -5.97 12.16
N LYS A 204 6.02 -6.05 11.77
CA LYS A 204 4.91 -6.49 12.61
C LYS A 204 4.09 -7.65 11.99
N ALA A 205 4.73 -8.45 11.14
CA ALA A 205 4.06 -9.58 10.48
C ALA A 205 3.39 -10.54 11.48
N SER A 206 4.00 -10.81 12.62
CA SER A 206 3.41 -11.67 13.67
C SER A 206 2.10 -11.08 14.21
N TRP A 207 2.04 -9.77 14.42
CA TRP A 207 0.81 -9.08 14.83
C TRP A 207 -0.26 -9.19 13.75
N LEU A 208 0.11 -8.94 12.48
CA LEU A 208 -0.80 -9.06 11.35
C LEU A 208 -1.35 -10.49 11.20
N ASN A 209 -0.50 -11.50 11.35
CA ASN A 209 -0.90 -12.90 11.27
C ASN A 209 -1.91 -13.29 12.37
N GLN A 210 -1.80 -12.68 13.54
CA GLN A 210 -2.72 -12.90 14.64
C GLN A 210 -4.08 -12.25 14.39
N TYR A 211 -4.11 -11.01 13.89
CA TYR A 211 -5.35 -10.21 13.87
C TYR A 211 -6.04 -10.17 12.49
N LEU A 212 -5.34 -10.34 11.38
CA LEU A 212 -5.96 -10.32 10.04
C LEU A 212 -7.11 -11.32 9.88
N PRO A 213 -7.01 -12.58 10.36
CA PRO A 213 -8.12 -13.54 10.22
C PRO A 213 -9.41 -13.04 10.88
N GLU A 214 -9.31 -12.45 12.07
CA GLU A 214 -10.46 -11.87 12.77
C GLU A 214 -11.04 -10.66 12.03
N LEU A 215 -10.19 -9.78 11.51
CA LEU A 215 -10.61 -8.58 10.79
C LEU A 215 -11.28 -8.91 9.44
N ILE A 216 -10.88 -9.99 8.80
CA ILE A 216 -11.49 -10.46 7.55
C ILE A 216 -12.85 -11.13 7.82
N SER A 217 -13.01 -11.79 8.97
CA SER A 217 -14.23 -12.54 9.30
C SER A 217 -15.38 -11.68 9.81
N LYS A 218 -15.08 -10.51 10.37
CA LYS A 218 -16.08 -9.51 10.80
C LYS A 218 -16.70 -8.77 9.62
#